data_06c59f7f36a83afca47ea5e18ad72263
#
_entry.id   06c59f7f36a83afca47ea5e18ad72263
#
_cell.length_a   1.000
_cell.length_b   1.000
_cell.length_c   1.000
_cell.angle_alpha   90.00
_cell.angle_beta   90.00
_cell.angle_gamma   90.00
#
_symmetry.space_group_name_H-M   'P 1'
#
loop_
_entity.id
_entity.type
_entity.pdbx_description
1 polymer ?
#
loop_
_entity_poly.entity_id
_entity_poly.type
_entity_poly.pdbx_seq_one_letter_code
_entity_poly.pdbx_strand_id
1 'polypeptide(L)'
;MRKLLSSAAAAAFLLAGCVSNDDASDKGGSSGSQRLSVTIADDKCDVSAAKAESGRVVFTLKNEGTVKNEFEILAPDKLRIVGERENLAPGTTVKYTVVLEPGSYYTACKKNMVGALVGAKKFTVSDS
;
A
#
# COMPACT_ATOMS: atom_id res chain seq x y z
N MET A 1 34.62 -71.03 -2.79
CA MET A 1 35.52 -69.90 -2.56
C MET A 1 35.27 -68.87 -3.63
N ARG A 2 34.66 -67.81 -3.29
CA ARG A 2 34.81 -66.44 -3.89
C ARG A 2 33.81 -65.52 -3.30
N LYS A 3 34.27 -64.61 -2.49
CA LYS A 3 33.49 -63.55 -1.86
C LYS A 3 33.18 -62.52 -2.94
N LEU A 4 31.91 -62.21 -3.11
CA LEU A 4 31.45 -61.06 -3.87
C LEU A 4 31.08 -59.95 -2.90
N LEU A 5 31.84 -58.90 -2.92
CA LEU A 5 31.61 -57.66 -2.21
C LEU A 5 30.54 -56.86 -2.99
N SER A 6 29.40 -56.72 -2.40
CA SER A 6 28.36 -55.80 -2.92
C SER A 6 28.61 -54.42 -2.31
N SER A 7 29.00 -53.49 -3.18
CA SER A 7 29.07 -52.07 -2.83
C SER A 7 27.66 -51.50 -2.87
N ALA A 8 27.18 -51.07 -1.73
CA ALA A 8 25.96 -50.29 -1.65
C ALA A 8 26.30 -48.84 -1.93
N ALA A 9 25.84 -48.32 -3.05
CA ALA A 9 25.87 -46.88 -3.37
C ALA A 9 24.74 -46.19 -2.62
N ALA A 10 25.07 -45.42 -1.64
CA ALA A 10 24.12 -44.54 -0.99
C ALA A 10 23.90 -43.28 -1.87
N ALA A 11 22.74 -43.23 -2.50
CA ALA A 11 22.33 -42.01 -3.19
C ALA A 11 21.83 -40.99 -2.13
N ALA A 12 22.62 -39.99 -1.91
CA ALA A 12 22.19 -38.84 -1.10
C ALA A 12 21.26 -37.98 -1.96
N PHE A 13 19.97 -38.04 -1.67
CA PHE A 13 19.01 -37.09 -2.20
C PHE A 13 19.19 -35.76 -1.48
N LEU A 14 19.84 -34.82 -2.15
CA LEU A 14 19.81 -33.44 -1.74
C LEU A 14 18.42 -32.89 -2.06
N LEU A 15 17.56 -32.85 -1.07
CA LEU A 15 16.33 -32.06 -1.13
C LEU A 15 16.75 -30.60 -1.15
N ALA A 16 16.82 -30.05 -2.37
CA ALA A 16 16.86 -28.61 -2.52
C ALA A 16 15.51 -28.08 -2.05
N GLY A 17 15.42 -27.71 -0.78
CA GLY A 17 14.29 -27.00 -0.27
C GLY A 17 14.21 -25.67 -1.00
N CYS A 18 13.16 -25.49 -1.81
CA CYS A 18 12.80 -24.16 -2.27
C CYS A 18 12.39 -23.35 -1.05
N VAL A 19 13.30 -22.54 -0.57
CA VAL A 19 12.96 -21.52 0.41
C VAL A 19 12.23 -20.44 -0.38
N SER A 20 10.92 -20.35 -0.19
CA SER A 20 10.17 -19.23 -0.72
C SER A 20 10.62 -17.97 0.03
N ASN A 21 11.19 -17.06 -0.69
CA ASN A 21 11.67 -15.78 -0.17
C ASN A 21 10.56 -14.74 -0.05
N ASP A 22 9.35 -15.16 0.25
CA ASP A 22 8.23 -14.23 0.32
C ASP A 22 8.37 -13.19 1.43
N ASP A 23 9.15 -13.52 2.46
CA ASP A 23 9.36 -12.61 3.59
C ASP A 23 10.55 -11.66 3.42
N ALA A 24 11.43 -11.91 2.47
CA ALA A 24 12.62 -11.09 2.30
C ALA A 24 12.38 -9.83 1.49
N SER A 25 11.30 -9.77 0.71
CA SER A 25 10.98 -8.63 -0.14
C SER A 25 10.46 -7.42 0.63
N ASP A 26 9.90 -7.62 1.82
CA ASP A 26 9.34 -6.54 2.61
C ASP A 26 10.37 -5.76 3.43
N LYS A 27 11.59 -6.26 3.54
CA LYS A 27 12.65 -5.62 4.32
C LYS A 27 13.71 -4.94 3.46
N GLY A 28 13.57 -5.05 2.17
CA GLY A 28 14.66 -4.72 1.25
C GLY A 28 14.72 -3.31 0.75
N GLY A 29 13.90 -2.40 1.22
CA GLY A 29 14.03 -1.00 0.84
C GLY A 29 13.24 -0.61 -0.40
N SER A 30 13.77 0.32 -1.17
CA SER A 30 13.15 1.22 -2.13
C SER A 30 12.25 0.63 -3.23
N SER A 31 12.27 -0.65 -3.49
CA SER A 31 11.44 -1.26 -4.53
C SER A 31 10.13 -1.85 -4.03
N GLY A 32 9.95 -1.96 -2.71
CA GLY A 32 8.74 -2.48 -2.10
C GLY A 32 7.58 -1.48 -2.14
N SER A 33 6.37 -1.97 -2.31
CA SER A 33 5.18 -1.14 -2.20
C SER A 33 4.87 -0.88 -0.74
N GLN A 34 4.71 0.39 -0.37
CA GLN A 34 4.22 0.78 0.95
C GLN A 34 2.70 0.67 0.97
N ARG A 35 2.16 0.24 2.11
CA ARG A 35 0.72 0.04 2.29
C ARG A 35 0.22 0.90 3.43
N LEU A 36 -0.75 1.73 3.13
CA LEU A 36 -1.43 2.57 4.11
C LEU A 36 -2.93 2.31 4.02
N SER A 37 -3.62 2.42 5.15
CA SER A 37 -5.08 2.33 5.18
C SER A 37 -5.69 3.70 5.37
N VAL A 38 -6.86 3.90 4.77
CA VAL A 38 -7.65 5.12 4.92
C VAL A 38 -9.04 4.74 5.36
N THR A 39 -9.45 5.25 6.50
CA THR A 39 -10.82 5.11 7.00
C THR A 39 -11.59 6.37 6.69
N ILE A 40 -12.64 6.22 5.90
CA ILE A 40 -13.48 7.31 5.42
C ILE A 40 -14.85 7.21 6.08
N ALA A 41 -15.32 8.30 6.62
CA ALA A 41 -16.68 8.44 7.12
C ALA A 41 -17.22 9.79 6.68
N ASP A 42 -18.46 10.10 7.05
CA ASP A 42 -19.09 11.35 6.61
C ASP A 42 -18.40 12.60 7.14
N ASP A 43 -17.65 12.47 8.24
CA ASP A 43 -16.96 13.57 8.92
C ASP A 43 -15.45 13.35 9.11
N LYS A 44 -14.88 12.28 8.54
CA LYS A 44 -13.45 12.01 8.71
C LYS A 44 -12.82 11.33 7.50
N CYS A 45 -11.53 11.51 7.39
CA CYS A 45 -10.68 10.91 6.37
C CYS A 45 -9.32 10.61 7.00
N ASP A 46 -9.19 9.47 7.64
CA ASP A 46 -8.04 9.13 8.46
C ASP A 46 -7.10 8.17 7.73
N VAL A 47 -5.89 8.63 7.49
CA VAL A 47 -4.81 7.81 6.92
C VAL A 47 -3.98 7.23 8.06
N SER A 48 -3.59 5.97 7.95
CA SER A 48 -2.86 5.25 9.00
C SER A 48 -1.47 5.83 9.31
N ALA A 49 -0.91 6.64 8.43
CA ALA A 49 0.34 7.35 8.65
C ALA A 49 0.32 8.69 7.93
N ALA A 50 1.02 9.68 8.48
CA ALA A 50 1.12 11.02 7.91
C ALA A 50 2.30 11.19 6.94
N LYS A 51 3.00 10.09 6.63
CA LYS A 51 4.20 10.12 5.78
C LYS A 51 4.42 8.77 5.11
N ALA A 52 5.16 8.84 4.01
CA ALA A 52 5.61 7.69 3.25
C ALA A 52 6.98 7.99 2.64
N GLU A 53 7.60 6.98 2.05
CA GLU A 53 8.77 7.16 1.20
C GLU A 53 8.33 7.33 -0.25
N SER A 54 9.15 7.99 -1.06
CA SER A 54 8.87 8.18 -2.48
C SER A 54 8.76 6.85 -3.21
N GLY A 55 7.98 6.84 -4.27
CA GLY A 55 7.71 5.67 -5.07
C GLY A 55 6.27 5.21 -4.95
N ARG A 56 6.05 3.93 -5.10
CA ARG A 56 4.72 3.35 -5.10
C ARG A 56 4.13 3.26 -3.70
N VAL A 57 2.94 3.82 -3.53
CA VAL A 57 2.16 3.75 -2.30
C VAL A 57 0.80 3.15 -2.63
N VAL A 58 0.39 2.17 -1.86
CA VAL A 58 -0.92 1.51 -1.98
C VAL A 58 -1.78 1.94 -0.80
N PHE A 59 -2.86 2.65 -1.08
CA PHE A 59 -3.85 3.01 -0.09
C PHE A 59 -5.01 2.01 -0.15
N THR A 60 -5.35 1.42 0.98
CA THR A 60 -6.57 0.65 1.13
C THR A 60 -7.64 1.58 1.67
N LEU A 61 -8.62 1.92 0.83
CA LEU A 61 -9.65 2.90 1.13
C LEU A 61 -10.91 2.18 1.57
N LYS A 62 -11.36 2.44 2.79
CA LYS A 62 -12.59 1.89 3.33
C LYS A 62 -13.59 2.99 3.61
N ASN A 63 -14.70 2.99 2.90
CA ASN A 63 -15.78 3.95 3.12
C ASN A 63 -16.80 3.39 4.13
N GLU A 64 -16.71 3.86 5.36
CA GLU A 64 -17.63 3.54 6.44
C GLU A 64 -18.77 4.57 6.56
N GLY A 65 -18.80 5.55 5.66
CA GLY A 65 -19.81 6.59 5.64
C GLY A 65 -21.13 6.13 5.02
N THR A 66 -22.06 7.05 4.92
CA THR A 66 -23.43 6.81 4.45
C THR A 66 -23.63 7.17 2.97
N VAL A 67 -22.67 7.87 2.37
CA VAL A 67 -22.74 8.34 0.99
C VAL A 67 -21.46 7.99 0.24
N LYS A 68 -21.47 8.13 -1.07
CA LYS A 68 -20.26 8.03 -1.89
C LYS A 68 -19.24 9.04 -1.44
N ASN A 69 -17.98 8.66 -1.50
CA ASN A 69 -16.86 9.51 -1.15
C ASN A 69 -15.79 9.48 -2.23
N GLU A 70 -14.86 10.40 -2.09
CA GLU A 70 -13.67 10.53 -2.91
C GLU A 70 -12.48 10.70 -1.99
N PHE A 71 -11.36 10.08 -2.31
CA PHE A 71 -10.10 10.28 -1.61
C PHE A 71 -9.15 11.04 -2.53
N GLU A 72 -8.57 12.12 -2.02
CA GLU A 72 -7.68 12.99 -2.76
C GLU A 72 -6.30 13.10 -2.12
N ILE A 73 -5.28 13.17 -2.96
CA ILE A 73 -3.93 13.60 -2.60
C ILE A 73 -3.72 14.92 -3.31
N LEU A 74 -3.44 15.95 -2.52
CA LEU A 74 -3.39 17.33 -3.00
C LEU A 74 -1.99 17.91 -2.87
N ALA A 75 -1.66 18.84 -3.75
CA ALA A 75 -0.49 19.69 -3.62
C ALA A 75 -0.59 20.57 -2.36
N PRO A 76 0.51 21.22 -1.92
CA PRO A 76 0.50 22.04 -0.70
C PRO A 76 -0.52 23.16 -0.68
N ASP A 77 -0.98 23.63 -1.84
CA ASP A 77 -2.02 24.66 -1.94
C ASP A 77 -3.43 24.12 -1.64
N LYS A 78 -3.60 22.81 -1.50
CA LYS A 78 -4.90 22.13 -1.33
C LYS A 78 -5.88 22.35 -2.50
N LEU A 79 -5.37 22.73 -3.66
CA LEU A 79 -6.18 23.00 -4.85
C LEU A 79 -5.87 22.02 -5.98
N ARG A 80 -4.59 21.82 -6.27
CA ARG A 80 -4.18 20.93 -7.35
C ARG A 80 -4.22 19.48 -6.88
N ILE A 81 -4.99 18.68 -7.59
CA ILE A 81 -5.09 17.23 -7.34
C ILE A 81 -3.88 16.55 -7.93
N VAL A 82 -3.14 15.84 -7.09
CA VAL A 82 -2.00 15.01 -7.49
C VAL A 82 -2.45 13.60 -7.83
N GLY A 83 -3.42 13.09 -7.08
CA GLY A 83 -4.04 11.80 -7.31
C GLY A 83 -5.37 11.71 -6.60
N GLU A 84 -6.27 10.91 -7.14
CA GLU A 84 -7.60 10.76 -6.56
C GLU A 84 -8.19 9.39 -6.86
N ARG A 85 -9.11 8.97 -6.01
CA ARG A 85 -9.97 7.82 -6.23
C ARG A 85 -11.39 8.22 -5.94
N GLU A 86 -12.20 8.27 -6.99
CA GLU A 86 -13.60 8.67 -6.93
C GLU A 86 -14.54 7.47 -6.75
N ASN A 87 -15.80 7.78 -6.53
CA ASN A 87 -16.92 6.82 -6.54
C ASN A 87 -16.76 5.68 -5.54
N LEU A 88 -16.27 6.01 -4.35
CA LEU A 88 -16.19 5.05 -3.26
C LEU A 88 -17.57 4.87 -2.63
N ALA A 89 -18.28 3.82 -3.00
CA ALA A 89 -19.61 3.55 -2.46
C ALA A 89 -19.54 3.22 -0.95
N PRO A 90 -20.59 3.52 -0.19
CA PRO A 90 -20.67 3.13 1.21
C PRO A 90 -20.46 1.63 1.42
N GLY A 91 -19.69 1.27 2.45
CA GLY A 91 -19.41 -0.12 2.79
C GLY A 91 -18.36 -0.81 1.94
N THR A 92 -17.77 -0.13 0.96
CA THR A 92 -16.76 -0.72 0.08
C THR A 92 -15.35 -0.50 0.59
N THR A 93 -14.48 -1.43 0.23
CA THR A 93 -13.03 -1.34 0.45
C THR A 93 -12.35 -1.54 -0.89
N VAL A 94 -11.55 -0.57 -1.31
CA VAL A 94 -10.82 -0.62 -2.58
C VAL A 94 -9.35 -0.28 -2.37
N LYS A 95 -8.50 -0.78 -3.24
CA LYS A 95 -7.08 -0.42 -3.29
C LYS A 95 -6.87 0.67 -4.32
N TYR A 96 -6.10 1.66 -3.93
CA TYR A 96 -5.68 2.77 -4.78
C TYR A 96 -4.16 2.86 -4.76
N THR A 97 -3.55 2.69 -5.91
CA THR A 97 -2.09 2.74 -6.07
C THR A 97 -1.69 4.02 -6.77
N VAL A 98 -0.71 4.71 -6.20
CA VAL A 98 -0.18 5.95 -6.75
C VAL A 98 1.34 5.96 -6.60
N VAL A 99 2.04 6.62 -7.52
CA VAL A 99 3.48 6.88 -7.43
C VAL A 99 3.65 8.32 -6.97
N LEU A 100 4.32 8.53 -5.84
CA LEU A 100 4.52 9.85 -5.26
C LEU A 100 5.99 10.23 -5.27
N GLU A 101 6.25 11.45 -5.72
CA GLU A 101 7.55 12.10 -5.65
C GLU A 101 7.80 12.63 -4.23
N PRO A 102 9.07 12.82 -3.82
CA PRO A 102 9.36 13.49 -2.55
C PRO A 102 8.73 14.88 -2.50
N GLY A 103 8.15 15.22 -1.37
CA GLY A 103 7.54 16.52 -1.20
C GLY A 103 6.48 16.55 -0.11
N SER A 104 5.81 17.69 -0.04
CA SER A 104 4.71 17.92 0.88
C SER A 104 3.38 17.87 0.16
N TYR A 105 2.43 17.21 0.76
CA TYR A 105 1.10 16.99 0.23
C TYR A 105 0.05 17.17 1.32
N TYR A 106 -1.21 17.12 0.91
CA TYR A 106 -2.34 16.92 1.82
C TYR A 106 -3.12 15.70 1.35
N THR A 107 -3.68 14.96 2.31
CA THR A 107 -4.70 13.94 2.03
C THR A 107 -6.03 14.45 2.54
N ALA A 108 -7.08 14.19 1.80
CA ALA A 108 -8.43 14.61 2.17
C ALA A 108 -9.47 13.70 1.52
N CYS A 109 -10.68 13.76 2.01
CA CYS A 109 -11.82 13.14 1.37
C CYS A 109 -12.84 14.21 0.99
N LYS A 110 -13.77 13.83 0.11
CA LYS A 110 -14.82 14.73 -0.31
C LYS A 110 -16.14 13.96 -0.33
N LYS A 111 -16.99 14.29 0.63
CA LYS A 111 -18.31 13.69 0.78
C LYS A 111 -19.17 13.99 -0.44
N ASN A 112 -19.80 12.97 -1.00
CA ASN A 112 -20.54 13.09 -2.24
C ASN A 112 -19.73 13.61 -3.44
N MET A 113 -18.41 13.57 -3.34
CA MET A 113 -17.50 14.07 -4.40
C MET A 113 -17.70 15.56 -4.73
N VAL A 114 -18.27 16.32 -3.83
CA VAL A 114 -18.53 17.76 -4.01
C VAL A 114 -18.31 18.53 -2.71
N GLY A 115 -18.08 19.81 -2.83
CA GLY A 115 -18.00 20.72 -1.68
C GLY A 115 -16.66 20.70 -0.96
N ALA A 116 -16.72 20.96 0.34
CA ALA A 116 -15.53 21.14 1.16
C ALA A 116 -14.76 19.84 1.40
N LEU A 117 -13.45 19.99 1.58
CA LEU A 117 -12.58 18.88 1.96
C LEU A 117 -12.89 18.42 3.39
N VAL A 118 -12.94 17.11 3.58
CA VAL A 118 -13.13 16.48 4.88
C VAL A 118 -11.81 15.87 5.31
N GLY A 119 -11.40 16.15 6.55
CA GLY A 119 -10.22 15.53 7.16
C GLY A 119 -8.91 15.85 6.48
N ALA A 120 -8.76 17.05 5.92
CA ALA A 120 -7.51 17.46 5.27
C ALA A 120 -6.35 17.45 6.27
N LYS A 121 -5.30 16.68 5.96
CA LYS A 121 -4.11 16.55 6.81
C LYS A 121 -2.84 16.57 5.98
N LYS A 122 -1.78 17.13 6.57
CA LYS A 122 -0.46 17.07 5.94
C LYS A 122 0.00 15.64 5.73
N PHE A 123 0.59 15.41 4.59
CA PHE A 123 1.20 14.13 4.23
C PHE A 123 2.55 14.41 3.59
N THR A 124 3.61 13.85 4.15
CA THR A 124 4.97 14.10 3.70
C THR A 124 5.55 12.86 3.05
N VAL A 125 6.16 13.03 1.89
CA VAL A 125 6.88 11.97 1.19
C VAL A 125 8.37 12.32 1.18
N SER A 126 9.16 11.43 1.76
CA SER A 126 10.62 11.56 1.82
C SER A 126 11.29 10.77 0.70
N ASP A 127 12.55 11.08 0.44
CA ASP A 127 13.39 10.26 -0.46
C ASP A 127 13.49 8.83 0.07
N SER A 128 13.42 7.90 -0.85
CA SER A 128 13.57 6.48 -0.53
C SER A 128 15.05 6.06 -0.55
#